data_0e368521daeeb54a1297b7f7e866cce3
#
_entry.id   0e368521daeeb54a1297b7f7e866cce3
#
_cell.length_a   1.000
_cell.length_b   1.000
_cell.length_c   1.000
_cell.angle_alpha   90.00
_cell.angle_beta   90.00
_cell.angle_gamma   90.00
#
_symmetry.space_group_name_H-M   'P 1'
#
loop_
_entity.id
_entity.type
_entity.pdbx_description
1 polymer ?
#
loop_
_entity_poly.entity_id
_entity_poly.type
_entity_poly.pdbx_seq_one_letter_code
_entity_poly.pdbx_strand_id
1 'polypeptide(L)'
;MDITDEKKIPAVKKFLSTNRWYKVNFMALIVLTVIYKLTEYLLNINGLAFRSAVVYSVGAVIYILIIAVLFQSARLLYRFAANKGLEQAKRVISGIGSAVISLVFAAVLVISVIYGPLFLAFSYKPEHVVEKEGKKMVAYVNSFLDVFVDYYDYVNPFVRGSQVRIDEWLGSGGYDPFEKDRMPGVKSATYYNEEGNVIKAFG
;
A
#
# COMPACT_ATOMS: atom_id res chain seq x y z
N MET A 1 -24.84 -7.53 -48.84
CA MET A 1 -23.99 -8.16 -47.79
C MET A 1 -22.69 -7.39 -47.77
N ASP A 2 -22.50 -6.60 -46.73
CA ASP A 2 -21.53 -5.47 -46.70
C ASP A 2 -20.12 -5.98 -46.44
N ILE A 3 -19.24 -5.89 -47.44
CA ILE A 3 -17.83 -6.37 -47.43
C ILE A 3 -16.96 -5.54 -46.45
N THR A 4 -17.54 -4.51 -45.83
CA THR A 4 -16.83 -3.60 -44.91
C THR A 4 -16.63 -4.14 -43.49
N ASP A 5 -17.41 -5.13 -43.07
CA ASP A 5 -17.35 -5.65 -41.69
C ASP A 5 -16.23 -6.69 -41.45
N GLU A 6 -15.86 -7.45 -42.50
CA GLU A 6 -14.82 -8.50 -42.35
C GLU A 6 -13.41 -7.96 -42.15
N LYS A 7 -13.09 -6.72 -42.61
CA LYS A 7 -11.78 -6.06 -42.41
C LYS A 7 -11.62 -5.40 -41.03
N LYS A 8 -12.70 -5.14 -40.28
CA LYS A 8 -12.64 -4.47 -38.96
C LYS A 8 -12.24 -5.42 -37.82
N ILE A 9 -12.63 -6.69 -37.92
CA ILE A 9 -12.34 -7.72 -36.87
C ILE A 9 -10.83 -8.00 -36.70
N PRO A 10 -10.03 -8.15 -37.76
CA PRO A 10 -8.58 -8.40 -37.56
C PRO A 10 -7.83 -7.19 -37.03
N ALA A 11 -8.25 -5.95 -37.31
CA ALA A 11 -7.60 -4.74 -36.77
C ALA A 11 -7.84 -4.61 -35.26
N VAL A 12 -9.04 -4.89 -34.77
CA VAL A 12 -9.37 -4.90 -33.33
C VAL A 12 -8.63 -6.04 -32.61
N LYS A 13 -8.57 -7.23 -33.22
CA LYS A 13 -7.85 -8.38 -32.68
C LYS A 13 -6.33 -8.15 -32.60
N LYS A 14 -5.75 -7.52 -33.62
CA LYS A 14 -4.35 -7.09 -33.66
C LYS A 14 -4.06 -6.01 -32.63
N PHE A 15 -4.97 -5.04 -32.44
CA PHE A 15 -4.86 -4.00 -31.44
C PHE A 15 -4.87 -4.57 -30.01
N LEU A 16 -5.77 -5.52 -29.73
CA LEU A 16 -5.86 -6.19 -28.43
C LEU A 16 -4.64 -7.11 -28.16
N SER A 17 -4.05 -7.72 -29.18
CA SER A 17 -2.84 -8.55 -29.02
C SER A 17 -1.58 -7.71 -28.74
N THR A 18 -1.52 -6.47 -29.27
CA THR A 18 -0.40 -5.55 -29.10
C THR A 18 -0.32 -4.97 -27.68
N ASN A 19 -1.37 -5.14 -26.85
CA ASN A 19 -1.43 -4.63 -25.48
C ASN A 19 -1.27 -5.72 -24.41
N ARG A 20 -0.44 -6.71 -24.69
CA ARG A 20 -0.17 -7.82 -23.75
C ARG A 20 0.25 -7.30 -22.37
N TRP A 21 1.15 -6.33 -22.31
CA TRP A 21 1.65 -5.74 -21.06
C TRP A 21 0.58 -5.01 -20.25
N TYR A 22 -0.36 -4.33 -20.91
CA TYR A 22 -1.49 -3.71 -20.20
C TYR A 22 -2.35 -4.76 -19.49
N LYS A 23 -2.69 -5.84 -20.19
CA LYS A 23 -3.49 -6.93 -19.62
C LYS A 23 -2.76 -7.61 -18.46
N VAL A 24 -1.46 -7.85 -18.62
CA VAL A 24 -0.63 -8.47 -17.58
C VAL A 24 -0.59 -7.58 -16.33
N ASN A 25 -0.28 -6.29 -16.47
CA ASN A 25 -0.21 -5.36 -15.34
C ASN A 25 -1.58 -5.16 -14.67
N PHE A 26 -2.66 -5.08 -15.45
CA PHE A 26 -4.01 -4.93 -14.93
C PHE A 26 -4.45 -6.19 -14.15
N MET A 27 -4.20 -7.38 -14.71
CA MET A 27 -4.48 -8.64 -14.02
C MET A 27 -3.61 -8.81 -12.78
N ALA A 28 -2.32 -8.48 -12.86
CA ALA A 28 -1.42 -8.52 -11.71
C ALA A 28 -1.89 -7.60 -10.58
N LEU A 29 -2.35 -6.38 -10.91
CA LEU A 29 -2.90 -5.43 -9.94
C LEU A 29 -4.13 -6.02 -9.23
N ILE A 30 -5.09 -6.57 -9.99
CA ILE A 30 -6.30 -7.17 -9.41
C ILE A 30 -5.93 -8.36 -8.52
N VAL A 31 -5.18 -9.32 -9.05
CA VAL A 31 -4.82 -10.55 -8.34
C VAL A 31 -4.05 -10.25 -7.07
N LEU A 32 -3.02 -9.38 -7.14
CA LEU A 32 -2.23 -9.01 -5.97
C LEU A 32 -3.08 -8.30 -4.90
N THR A 33 -3.93 -7.36 -5.33
CA THR A 33 -4.81 -6.63 -4.39
C THR A 33 -5.81 -7.58 -3.72
N VAL A 34 -6.42 -8.49 -4.47
CA VAL A 34 -7.38 -9.47 -3.93
C VAL A 34 -6.69 -10.42 -2.96
N ILE A 35 -5.54 -10.97 -3.33
CA ILE A 35 -4.78 -11.89 -2.46
C ILE A 35 -4.35 -11.17 -1.18
N TYR A 36 -3.82 -9.94 -1.30
CA TYR A 36 -3.40 -9.16 -0.13
C TYR A 36 -4.58 -8.89 0.82
N LYS A 37 -5.71 -8.39 0.30
CA LYS A 37 -6.89 -8.09 1.11
C LYS A 37 -7.53 -9.32 1.72
N LEU A 38 -7.58 -10.43 1.00
CA LEU A 38 -8.09 -11.70 1.52
C LEU A 38 -7.19 -12.21 2.67
N THR A 39 -5.87 -12.16 2.47
CA THR A 39 -4.92 -12.60 3.51
C THR A 39 -4.98 -11.68 4.73
N GLU A 40 -5.04 -10.34 4.54
CA GLU A 40 -5.24 -9.37 5.63
C GLU A 40 -6.51 -9.67 6.42
N TYR A 41 -7.62 -9.93 5.74
CA TYR A 41 -8.88 -10.32 6.37
C TYR A 41 -8.76 -11.61 7.19
N LEU A 42 -8.14 -12.65 6.59
CA LEU A 42 -7.92 -13.95 7.27
C LEU A 42 -7.01 -13.81 8.49
N LEU A 43 -5.98 -12.97 8.42
CA LEU A 43 -5.13 -12.67 9.56
C LEU A 43 -5.91 -11.99 10.67
N ASN A 44 -6.68 -10.95 10.33
CA ASN A 44 -7.44 -10.16 11.31
C ASN A 44 -8.46 -11.00 12.10
N ILE A 45 -9.19 -11.91 11.46
CA ILE A 45 -10.14 -12.80 12.16
C ILE A 45 -9.44 -13.79 13.10
N ASN A 46 -8.13 -14.04 12.89
CA ASN A 46 -7.30 -14.88 13.76
C ASN A 46 -6.48 -14.06 14.78
N GLY A 47 -6.79 -12.79 14.98
CA GLY A 47 -6.04 -11.93 15.91
C GLY A 47 -4.60 -11.63 15.48
N LEU A 48 -4.33 -11.70 14.18
CA LEU A 48 -3.01 -11.49 13.58
C LEU A 48 -3.02 -10.27 12.66
N ALA A 49 -1.84 -9.72 12.37
CA ALA A 49 -1.65 -8.62 11.42
C ALA A 49 -0.33 -8.77 10.68
N PHE A 50 -0.25 -8.19 9.48
CA PHE A 50 1.02 -8.07 8.79
C PHE A 50 1.99 -7.14 9.53
N ARG A 51 3.28 -7.45 9.44
CA ARG A 51 4.35 -6.54 9.87
C ARG A 51 4.54 -5.42 8.84
N SER A 52 5.09 -4.28 9.30
CA SER A 52 5.28 -3.07 8.49
C SER A 52 6.02 -3.34 7.18
N ALA A 53 7.06 -4.16 7.21
CA ALA A 53 7.84 -4.49 6.01
C ALA A 53 6.97 -5.10 4.90
N VAL A 54 6.00 -5.97 5.25
CA VAL A 54 5.06 -6.57 4.29
C VAL A 54 4.10 -5.51 3.75
N VAL A 55 3.50 -4.72 4.66
CA VAL A 55 2.54 -3.66 4.30
C VAL A 55 3.16 -2.67 3.32
N TYR A 56 4.34 -2.15 3.64
CA TYR A 56 5.03 -1.17 2.79
C TYR A 56 5.51 -1.77 1.47
N SER A 57 6.06 -2.99 1.49
CA SER A 57 6.55 -3.64 0.27
C SER A 57 5.40 -3.95 -0.71
N VAL A 58 4.32 -4.56 -0.22
CA VAL A 58 3.15 -4.87 -1.06
C VAL A 58 2.47 -3.58 -1.52
N GLY A 59 2.32 -2.60 -0.62
CA GLY A 59 1.78 -1.28 -0.95
C GLY A 59 2.56 -0.58 -2.06
N ALA A 60 3.90 -0.61 -2.01
CA ALA A 60 4.77 -0.05 -3.04
C ALA A 60 4.58 -0.74 -4.40
N VAL A 61 4.50 -2.08 -4.42
CA VAL A 61 4.25 -2.83 -5.66
C VAL A 61 2.88 -2.50 -6.25
N ILE A 62 1.83 -2.47 -5.43
CA ILE A 62 0.47 -2.08 -5.86
C ILE A 62 0.49 -0.66 -6.44
N TYR A 63 1.15 0.29 -5.76
CA TYR A 63 1.27 1.66 -6.24
C TYR A 63 1.98 1.74 -7.61
N ILE A 64 3.08 1.04 -7.80
CA ILE A 64 3.80 0.98 -9.09
C ILE A 64 2.89 0.40 -10.19
N LEU A 65 2.13 -0.64 -9.89
CA LEU A 65 1.19 -1.23 -10.84
C LEU A 65 0.05 -0.26 -11.20
N ILE A 66 -0.48 0.51 -10.24
CA ILE A 66 -1.50 1.56 -10.50
C ILE A 66 -0.94 2.60 -11.48
N ILE A 67 0.26 3.12 -11.22
CA ILE A 67 0.93 4.09 -12.09
C ILE A 67 1.14 3.51 -13.51
N ALA A 68 1.61 2.26 -13.60
CA ALA A 68 1.81 1.59 -14.89
C ALA A 68 0.50 1.41 -15.67
N VAL A 69 -0.59 1.02 -15.00
CA VAL A 69 -1.92 0.84 -15.62
C VAL A 69 -2.49 2.18 -16.07
N LEU A 70 -2.41 3.25 -15.27
CA LEU A 70 -2.86 4.59 -15.66
C LEU A 70 -2.12 5.09 -16.88
N PHE A 71 -0.79 5.01 -16.89
CA PHE A 71 0.02 5.41 -18.04
C PHE A 71 -0.32 4.62 -19.31
N GLN A 72 -0.44 3.31 -19.19
CA GLN A 72 -0.77 2.45 -20.33
C GLN A 72 -2.19 2.70 -20.83
N SER A 73 -3.15 2.98 -19.94
CA SER A 73 -4.53 3.33 -20.29
C SER A 73 -4.60 4.63 -21.10
N ALA A 74 -3.91 5.67 -20.63
CA ALA A 74 -3.82 6.94 -21.34
C ALA A 74 -3.23 6.75 -22.76
N ARG A 75 -2.11 6.02 -22.86
CA ARG A 75 -1.45 5.70 -24.13
C ARG A 75 -2.35 4.89 -25.07
N LEU A 76 -3.12 3.95 -24.52
CA LEU A 76 -4.04 3.11 -25.28
C LEU A 76 -5.16 3.95 -25.88
N LEU A 77 -5.82 4.78 -25.09
CA LEU A 77 -6.91 5.66 -25.53
C LEU A 77 -6.40 6.70 -26.54
N TYR A 78 -5.22 7.27 -26.33
CA TYR A 78 -4.60 8.18 -27.28
C TYR A 78 -4.39 7.52 -28.64
N ARG A 79 -3.82 6.31 -28.69
CA ARG A 79 -3.63 5.55 -29.93
C ARG A 79 -4.96 5.24 -30.63
N PHE A 80 -5.99 4.96 -29.84
CA PHE A 80 -7.33 4.71 -30.35
C PHE A 80 -7.93 5.98 -30.97
N ALA A 81 -7.78 7.12 -30.31
CA ALA A 81 -8.22 8.44 -30.82
C ALA A 81 -7.47 8.85 -32.10
N ALA A 82 -6.18 8.50 -32.21
CA ALA A 82 -5.38 8.81 -33.40
C ALA A 82 -5.68 7.92 -34.62
N ASN A 83 -6.48 6.85 -34.47
CA ASN A 83 -6.79 5.93 -35.55
C ASN A 83 -7.85 6.55 -36.50
N LYS A 84 -7.38 6.97 -37.69
CA LYS A 84 -8.24 7.60 -38.73
C LYS A 84 -9.33 6.67 -39.33
N GLY A 85 -9.17 5.34 -39.16
CA GLY A 85 -10.15 4.34 -39.61
C GLY A 85 -11.36 4.19 -38.69
N LEU A 86 -11.40 4.88 -37.56
CA LEU A 86 -12.53 4.85 -36.64
C LEU A 86 -13.54 5.98 -36.95
N GLU A 87 -14.76 5.71 -36.59
CA GLU A 87 -15.86 6.68 -36.61
C GLU A 87 -15.52 7.94 -35.80
N GLN A 88 -15.89 9.11 -36.28
CA GLN A 88 -15.48 10.38 -35.64
C GLN A 88 -15.92 10.48 -34.18
N ALA A 89 -17.11 10.04 -33.81
CA ALA A 89 -17.61 10.04 -32.46
C ALA A 89 -16.70 9.20 -31.52
N LYS A 90 -16.31 8.01 -31.95
CA LYS A 90 -15.40 7.13 -31.14
C LYS A 90 -14.02 7.73 -30.97
N ARG A 91 -13.50 8.43 -31.96
CA ARG A 91 -12.23 9.15 -31.87
C ARG A 91 -12.28 10.28 -30.87
N VAL A 92 -13.36 11.10 -30.90
CA VAL A 92 -13.55 12.21 -29.96
C VAL A 92 -13.69 11.70 -28.54
N ILE A 93 -14.53 10.68 -28.28
CA ILE A 93 -14.72 10.09 -26.95
C ILE A 93 -13.39 9.52 -26.42
N SER A 94 -12.63 8.79 -27.25
CA SER A 94 -11.32 8.24 -26.84
C SER A 94 -10.29 9.33 -26.58
N GLY A 95 -10.33 10.43 -27.33
CA GLY A 95 -9.47 11.60 -27.12
C GLY A 95 -9.74 12.27 -25.77
N ILE A 96 -11.03 12.52 -25.46
CA ILE A 96 -11.47 13.07 -24.19
C ILE A 96 -11.05 12.12 -23.04
N GLY A 97 -11.34 10.82 -23.18
CA GLY A 97 -10.96 9.82 -22.18
C GLY A 97 -9.45 9.77 -21.93
N SER A 98 -8.64 9.86 -23.00
CA SER A 98 -7.18 9.95 -22.88
C SER A 98 -6.74 11.19 -22.13
N ALA A 99 -7.34 12.36 -22.44
CA ALA A 99 -7.01 13.62 -21.74
C ALA A 99 -7.36 13.56 -20.24
N VAL A 100 -8.54 13.04 -19.90
CA VAL A 100 -8.98 12.88 -18.50
C VAL A 100 -8.05 11.94 -17.74
N ILE A 101 -7.72 10.76 -18.29
CA ILE A 101 -6.83 9.79 -17.62
C ILE A 101 -5.41 10.37 -17.51
N SER A 102 -4.93 11.11 -18.52
CA SER A 102 -3.62 11.78 -18.43
C SER A 102 -3.59 12.84 -17.35
N LEU A 103 -4.67 13.59 -17.17
CA LEU A 103 -4.81 14.58 -16.09
C LEU A 103 -4.81 13.89 -14.72
N VAL A 104 -5.57 12.82 -14.56
CA VAL A 104 -5.58 12.01 -13.32
C VAL A 104 -4.19 11.45 -13.02
N PHE A 105 -3.51 10.90 -14.03
CA PHE A 105 -2.15 10.40 -13.89
C PHE A 105 -1.17 11.49 -13.44
N ALA A 106 -1.22 12.67 -14.07
CA ALA A 106 -0.40 13.81 -13.68
C ALA A 106 -0.71 14.27 -12.24
N ALA A 107 -1.99 14.38 -11.87
CA ALA A 107 -2.41 14.73 -10.51
C ALA A 107 -1.88 13.73 -9.47
N VAL A 108 -2.00 12.42 -9.73
CA VAL A 108 -1.48 11.37 -8.85
C VAL A 108 0.02 11.52 -8.68
N LEU A 109 0.79 11.75 -9.76
CA LEU A 109 2.23 11.96 -9.66
C LEU A 109 2.60 13.20 -8.83
N VAL A 110 1.95 14.34 -9.09
CA VAL A 110 2.20 15.59 -8.36
C VAL A 110 1.87 15.42 -6.87
N ILE A 111 0.71 14.86 -6.55
CA ILE A 111 0.31 14.59 -5.16
C ILE A 111 1.31 13.65 -4.49
N SER A 112 1.76 12.60 -5.18
CA SER A 112 2.72 11.63 -4.62
C SER A 112 4.10 12.25 -4.35
N VAL A 113 4.56 13.15 -5.23
CA VAL A 113 5.86 13.84 -5.03
C VAL A 113 5.79 14.84 -3.88
N ILE A 114 4.68 15.58 -3.75
CA ILE A 114 4.54 16.62 -2.72
C ILE A 114 4.20 16.00 -1.36
N TYR A 115 3.19 15.13 -1.32
CA TYR A 115 2.65 14.59 -0.07
C TYR A 115 3.20 13.22 0.31
N GLY A 116 3.80 12.47 -0.64
CA GLY A 116 4.37 11.15 -0.37
C GLY A 116 5.44 11.16 0.72
N PRO A 117 6.45 12.04 0.68
CA PRO A 117 7.45 12.16 1.74
C PRO A 117 6.84 12.53 3.09
N LEU A 118 5.88 13.46 3.11
CA LEU A 118 5.17 13.83 4.35
C LEU A 118 4.38 12.63 4.90
N PHE A 119 3.61 11.95 4.04
CA PHE A 119 2.86 10.76 4.44
C PHE A 119 3.80 9.67 5.00
N LEU A 120 4.93 9.42 4.36
CA LEU A 120 5.92 8.45 4.85
C LEU A 120 6.51 8.90 6.21
N ALA A 121 6.85 10.17 6.36
CA ALA A 121 7.40 10.69 7.62
C ALA A 121 6.44 10.54 8.80
N PHE A 122 5.12 10.72 8.57
CA PHE A 122 4.11 10.59 9.63
C PHE A 122 3.58 9.16 9.81
N SER A 123 3.63 8.33 8.78
CA SER A 123 3.09 6.97 8.81
C SER A 123 4.13 5.91 9.10
N TYR A 124 5.41 6.20 8.85
CA TYR A 124 6.49 5.26 9.10
C TYR A 124 6.72 5.13 10.59
N LYS A 125 6.55 3.91 11.11
CA LYS A 125 6.87 3.54 12.47
C LYS A 125 8.02 2.55 12.42
N PRO A 126 9.21 2.90 12.93
CA PRO A 126 10.31 1.95 13.09
C PRO A 126 9.83 0.71 13.84
N GLU A 127 10.31 -0.44 13.41
CA GLU A 127 9.89 -1.73 13.93
C GLU A 127 11.12 -2.54 14.35
N HIS A 128 11.13 -2.96 15.61
CA HIS A 128 12.23 -3.76 16.20
C HIS A 128 11.70 -5.09 16.74
N VAL A 129 12.50 -6.12 16.63
CA VAL A 129 12.22 -7.41 17.28
C VAL A 129 13.07 -7.46 18.54
N VAL A 130 12.40 -7.49 19.68
CA VAL A 130 13.03 -7.39 20.99
C VAL A 130 12.58 -8.51 21.92
N GLU A 131 13.33 -8.75 22.97
CA GLU A 131 12.89 -9.57 24.09
C GLU A 131 12.39 -8.66 25.21
N LYS A 132 11.12 -8.82 25.59
CA LYS A 132 10.46 -8.07 26.65
C LYS A 132 9.75 -9.04 27.60
N GLU A 133 10.03 -8.93 28.91
CA GLU A 133 9.47 -9.84 29.92
C GLU A 133 9.64 -11.34 29.60
N GLY A 134 10.80 -11.72 29.02
CA GLY A 134 11.11 -13.09 28.64
C GLY A 134 10.35 -13.60 27.40
N LYS A 135 9.66 -12.71 26.69
CA LYS A 135 8.95 -13.03 25.43
C LYS A 135 9.53 -12.25 24.26
N LYS A 136 9.60 -12.91 23.11
CA LYS A 136 9.95 -12.25 21.86
C LYS A 136 8.76 -11.44 21.37
N MET A 137 8.96 -10.13 21.17
CA MET A 137 7.92 -9.20 20.79
C MET A 137 8.35 -8.32 19.61
N VAL A 138 7.37 -7.70 18.97
CA VAL A 138 7.57 -6.70 17.93
C VAL A 138 7.23 -5.34 18.54
N ALA A 139 8.22 -4.47 18.64
CA ALA A 139 8.09 -3.10 19.13
C ALA A 139 7.91 -2.14 17.96
N TYR A 140 6.84 -1.37 17.98
CA TYR A 140 6.56 -0.27 17.05
C TYR A 140 6.83 1.06 17.74
N VAL A 141 7.71 1.86 17.15
CA VAL A 141 8.06 3.17 17.71
C VAL A 141 7.22 4.25 17.03
N ASN A 142 6.45 4.98 17.82
CA ASN A 142 5.74 6.18 17.42
C ASN A 142 6.41 7.38 18.11
N SER A 143 7.20 8.16 17.38
CA SER A 143 8.12 9.16 17.94
C SER A 143 7.97 10.55 17.31
N PHE A 144 6.75 10.97 16.95
CA PHE A 144 6.57 12.27 16.30
C PHE A 144 6.79 13.46 17.25
N LEU A 145 6.09 13.50 18.39
CA LEU A 145 6.22 14.53 19.43
C LEU A 145 6.65 13.90 20.76
N ASP A 146 6.03 12.80 21.08
CA ASP A 146 6.32 11.96 22.25
C ASP A 146 6.73 10.57 21.74
N VAL A 147 7.55 9.89 22.52
CA VAL A 147 8.01 8.55 22.19
C VAL A 147 7.12 7.52 22.86
N PHE A 148 6.28 6.87 22.08
CA PHE A 148 5.49 5.71 22.47
C PHE A 148 6.03 4.47 21.79
N VAL A 149 6.03 3.36 22.52
CA VAL A 149 6.42 2.05 22.00
C VAL A 149 5.31 1.05 22.27
N ASP A 150 4.69 0.59 21.19
CA ASP A 150 3.66 -0.44 21.22
C ASP A 150 4.30 -1.81 21.00
N TYR A 151 4.15 -2.73 21.92
CA TYR A 151 4.67 -4.10 21.80
C TYR A 151 3.54 -5.06 21.45
N TYR A 152 3.82 -5.88 20.44
CA TYR A 152 2.92 -6.93 19.94
C TYR A 152 3.57 -8.30 20.04
N ASP A 153 2.79 -9.36 20.13
CA ASP A 153 3.32 -10.73 20.10
C ASP A 153 4.04 -10.98 18.76
N TYR A 154 5.28 -11.48 18.83
CA TYR A 154 6.01 -11.91 17.64
C TYR A 154 5.51 -13.29 17.20
N VAL A 155 5.07 -13.41 15.95
CA VAL A 155 4.67 -14.70 15.35
C VAL A 155 5.76 -15.21 14.41
N ASN A 156 6.11 -14.40 13.40
CA ASN A 156 7.16 -14.72 12.42
C ASN A 156 7.68 -13.43 11.74
N PRO A 157 8.65 -13.50 10.80
CA PRO A 157 9.16 -12.30 10.11
C PRO A 157 8.12 -11.47 9.34
N PHE A 158 6.95 -12.03 9.01
CA PHE A 158 5.94 -11.39 8.17
C PHE A 158 4.67 -11.01 8.94
N VAL A 159 4.42 -11.66 10.09
CA VAL A 159 3.16 -11.59 10.84
C VAL A 159 3.45 -11.36 12.32
N ARG A 160 2.62 -10.53 12.96
CA ARG A 160 2.58 -10.26 14.40
C ARG A 160 1.17 -10.43 14.96
N GLY A 161 1.03 -10.43 16.25
CA GLY A 161 -0.27 -10.27 16.90
C GLY A 161 -0.92 -8.93 16.50
N SER A 162 -2.24 -8.88 16.42
CA SER A 162 -2.97 -7.64 16.08
C SER A 162 -3.15 -6.72 17.29
N GLN A 163 -3.15 -7.27 18.51
CA GLN A 163 -3.39 -6.53 19.74
C GLN A 163 -2.09 -6.06 20.39
N VAL A 164 -2.10 -4.84 20.90
CA VAL A 164 -1.05 -4.30 21.77
C VAL A 164 -1.03 -5.09 23.07
N ARG A 165 0.15 -5.53 23.50
CA ARG A 165 0.36 -6.21 24.78
C ARG A 165 0.92 -5.27 25.83
N ILE A 166 1.79 -4.36 25.42
CA ILE A 166 2.39 -3.35 26.27
C ILE A 166 2.45 -2.06 25.47
N ASP A 167 2.02 -0.96 26.07
CA ASP A 167 2.20 0.39 25.57
C ASP A 167 3.08 1.14 26.57
N GLU A 168 4.21 1.69 26.11
CA GLU A 168 5.17 2.44 26.92
C GLU A 168 5.35 3.86 26.41
N TRP A 169 5.25 4.82 27.30
CA TRP A 169 5.66 6.19 27.06
C TRP A 169 7.06 6.44 27.63
N LEU A 170 7.97 6.93 26.79
CA LEU A 170 9.37 7.18 27.14
C LEU A 170 9.69 8.68 27.30
N GLY A 171 8.68 9.54 27.16
CA GLY A 171 8.81 11.00 27.26
C GLY A 171 8.77 11.70 25.91
N SER A 172 9.00 13.01 25.95
CA SER A 172 8.93 13.86 24.76
C SER A 172 10.22 13.78 23.94
N GLY A 173 10.05 13.91 22.60
CA GLY A 173 11.13 13.94 21.63
C GLY A 173 10.87 13.04 20.42
N GLY A 174 11.51 13.37 19.29
CA GLY A 174 11.40 12.63 18.04
C GLY A 174 12.60 11.68 17.87
N TYR A 175 12.66 10.56 18.59
CA TYR A 175 13.78 9.63 18.49
C TYR A 175 13.34 8.16 18.56
N ASP A 176 14.16 7.28 18.02
CA ASP A 176 14.01 5.83 18.19
C ASP A 176 14.79 5.39 19.43
N PRO A 177 14.11 4.83 20.46
CA PRO A 177 14.78 4.43 21.69
C PRO A 177 15.71 3.22 21.52
N PHE A 178 15.52 2.40 20.48
CA PHE A 178 16.34 1.22 20.19
C PHE A 178 17.62 1.56 19.41
N GLU A 179 17.70 2.77 18.83
CA GLU A 179 18.92 3.26 18.16
C GLU A 179 19.86 4.04 19.10
N LYS A 180 19.48 4.23 20.38
CA LYS A 180 20.29 4.92 21.36
C LYS A 180 21.21 3.96 22.11
N ASP A 181 22.41 4.44 22.46
CA ASP A 181 23.38 3.70 23.28
C ASP A 181 22.81 3.24 24.62
N ARG A 182 21.87 4.00 25.17
CA ARG A 182 21.13 3.64 26.39
C ARG A 182 19.64 3.92 26.19
N MET A 183 18.82 2.89 26.38
CA MET A 183 17.37 3.03 26.33
C MET A 183 16.89 3.98 27.42
N PRO A 184 16.08 5.00 27.10
CA PRO A 184 15.50 5.92 28.10
C PRO A 184 14.64 5.15 29.10
N GLY A 185 14.53 5.71 30.31
CA GLY A 185 13.62 5.14 31.32
C GLY A 185 12.16 5.30 30.90
N VAL A 186 11.38 4.25 31.12
CA VAL A 186 9.93 4.26 30.88
C VAL A 186 9.26 5.22 31.87
N LYS A 187 8.48 6.16 31.38
CA LYS A 187 7.71 7.14 32.18
C LYS A 187 6.38 6.57 32.63
N SER A 188 5.68 5.92 31.72
CA SER A 188 4.45 5.18 32.03
C SER A 188 4.37 3.93 31.16
N ALA A 189 3.67 2.90 31.65
CA ALA A 189 3.37 1.73 30.85
C ALA A 189 2.01 1.16 31.20
N THR A 190 1.33 0.64 30.17
CA THR A 190 0.07 -0.08 30.28
C THR A 190 0.20 -1.47 29.68
N TYR A 191 -0.22 -2.48 30.40
CA TYR A 191 -0.15 -3.88 30.04
C TYR A 191 -1.57 -4.40 29.76
N TYR A 192 -1.72 -5.20 28.73
CA TYR A 192 -3.00 -5.74 28.27
C TYR A 192 -2.97 -7.26 28.24
N ASN A 193 -4.10 -7.90 28.58
CA ASN A 193 -4.31 -9.33 28.39
C ASN A 193 -4.63 -9.66 26.91
N GLU A 194 -4.94 -10.93 26.65
CA GLU A 194 -5.27 -11.41 25.29
C GLU A 194 -6.57 -10.83 24.74
N GLU A 195 -7.47 -10.42 25.60
CA GLU A 195 -8.76 -9.79 25.24
C GLU A 195 -8.64 -8.26 25.10
N GLY A 196 -7.46 -7.67 25.36
CA GLY A 196 -7.22 -6.23 25.29
C GLY A 196 -7.63 -5.46 26.56
N ASN A 197 -7.92 -6.17 27.67
CA ASN A 197 -8.21 -5.52 28.94
C ASN A 197 -6.91 -5.14 29.66
N VAL A 198 -6.92 -3.98 30.34
CA VAL A 198 -5.78 -3.53 31.14
C VAL A 198 -5.61 -4.44 32.36
N ILE A 199 -4.42 -5.02 32.52
CA ILE A 199 -4.04 -5.87 33.68
C ILE A 199 -3.13 -5.14 34.65
N LYS A 200 -2.36 -4.16 34.17
CA LYS A 200 -1.42 -3.37 34.96
C LYS A 200 -1.16 -2.04 34.26
N ALA A 201 -1.06 -0.98 35.04
CA ALA A 201 -0.57 0.32 34.56
C ALA A 201 0.24 1.00 35.65
N PHE A 202 1.24 1.80 35.24
CA PHE A 202 1.98 2.71 36.11
C PHE A 202 2.40 3.95 35.34
N GLY A 203 2.63 5.06 36.02
CA GLY A 203 3.06 6.35 35.45
C GLY A 203 2.83 7.47 36.44
#